data_1f55dab3d46df121c3d46e3443947a54
#
_entry.id   1f55dab3d46df121c3d46e3443947a54
#
_cell.length_a   1.000
_cell.length_b   1.000
_cell.length_c   1.000
_cell.angle_alpha   90.00
_cell.angle_beta   90.00
_cell.angle_gamma   90.00
#
_symmetry.space_group_name_H-M   'P 1'
#
loop_
_entity.id
_entity.type
_entity.pdbx_description
1 polymer ?
#
loop_
_entity_poly.entity_id
_entity_poly.type
_entity_poly.pdbx_seq_one_letter_code
_entity_poly.pdbx_strand_id
1 'polypeptide(L)'
;FQYVYMYKGLTIFFAQSMDTIGEDFKSVRPHIFSAVPRVLEKVYEKIRATGEQLTGFKRDIFFWSLRVGEQYTLENRSWWYAIKLSIARKLVFSKWREALGGDIKGIASGSAALQERLIRLYMAAGIPIYEGYGLTEAGPCIAVNCFKRGMKIGTVGLPLINIEIKLADDGEILTKGENNMMGYYKNEEVTAEVLKDGWLYTGDIGQWIDG
;
A
#
# COMPACT_ATOMS: atom_id res chain seq x y z
N PHE A 1 10.62 7.25 -3.55
CA PHE A 1 9.43 7.93 -4.13
C PHE A 1 9.71 9.38 -4.53
N GLN A 2 10.44 10.18 -3.75
CA GLN A 2 10.70 11.60 -4.05
C GLN A 2 11.26 11.83 -5.46
N TYR A 3 12.29 11.10 -5.85
CA TYR A 3 12.88 11.23 -7.19
C TYR A 3 11.91 10.89 -8.32
N VAL A 4 11.01 9.91 -8.11
CA VAL A 4 9.95 9.58 -9.08
C VAL A 4 8.96 10.74 -9.20
N TYR A 5 8.58 11.35 -8.10
CA TYR A 5 7.68 12.50 -8.10
C TYR A 5 8.33 13.72 -8.78
N MET A 6 9.59 14.00 -8.48
CA MET A 6 10.36 15.05 -9.14
C MET A 6 10.49 14.81 -10.65
N TYR A 7 10.86 13.59 -11.05
CA TYR A 7 10.96 13.21 -12.48
C TYR A 7 9.65 13.39 -13.24
N LYS A 8 8.52 13.16 -12.58
CA LYS A 8 7.17 13.35 -13.15
C LYS A 8 6.66 14.79 -13.06
N GLY A 9 7.43 15.72 -12.53
CA GLY A 9 7.02 17.12 -12.36
C GLY A 9 5.87 17.32 -11.37
N LEU A 10 5.75 16.42 -10.36
CA LEU A 10 4.71 16.52 -9.35
C LEU A 10 5.12 17.47 -8.23
N THR A 11 4.17 18.22 -7.72
CA THR A 11 4.37 19.04 -6.51
C THR A 11 4.43 18.10 -5.29
N ILE A 12 5.47 18.24 -4.48
CA ILE A 12 5.68 17.41 -3.29
C ILE A 12 5.41 18.23 -2.04
N PHE A 13 4.58 17.70 -1.15
CA PHE A 13 4.31 18.24 0.17
C PHE A 13 4.77 17.24 1.22
N PHE A 14 5.42 17.74 2.27
CA PHE A 14 5.80 16.94 3.42
C PHE A 14 4.83 17.20 4.56
N ALA A 15 4.25 16.15 5.14
CA ALA A 15 3.42 16.27 6.32
C ALA A 15 4.28 16.80 7.49
N GLN A 16 3.73 17.71 8.29
CA GLN A 16 4.46 18.29 9.42
C GLN A 16 4.69 17.28 10.54
N SER A 17 3.66 16.52 10.87
CA SER A 17 3.71 15.49 11.90
C SER A 17 2.60 14.45 11.72
N MET A 18 2.67 13.37 12.49
CA MET A 18 1.60 12.37 12.54
C MET A 18 0.32 12.91 13.19
N ASP A 19 0.42 13.93 14.02
CA ASP A 19 -0.73 14.51 14.73
C ASP A 19 -1.51 15.47 13.83
N THR A 20 -0.80 16.24 12.99
CA THR A 20 -1.38 17.20 12.05
C THR A 20 -1.79 16.61 10.71
N ILE A 21 -1.45 15.35 10.42
CA ILE A 21 -1.61 14.73 9.10
C ILE A 21 -3.04 14.82 8.55
N GLY A 22 -4.05 14.80 9.41
CA GLY A 22 -5.46 14.94 9.00
C GLY A 22 -5.80 16.35 8.50
N GLU A 23 -5.18 17.38 9.07
CA GLU A 23 -5.31 18.79 8.65
C GLU A 23 -4.50 19.02 7.38
N ASP A 24 -3.30 18.45 7.32
CA ASP A 24 -2.43 18.49 6.14
C ASP A 24 -3.15 17.90 4.92
N PHE A 25 -3.81 16.74 5.06
CA PHE A 25 -4.60 16.14 3.98
C PHE A 25 -5.72 17.04 3.48
N LYS A 26 -6.45 17.72 4.38
CA LYS A 26 -7.54 18.61 3.99
C LYS A 26 -7.03 19.88 3.29
N SER A 27 -5.90 20.41 3.75
CA SER A 27 -5.27 21.60 3.20
C SER A 27 -4.65 21.34 1.82
N VAL A 28 -3.87 20.26 1.71
CA VAL A 28 -3.10 19.92 0.50
C VAL A 28 -3.97 19.22 -0.55
N ARG A 29 -4.96 18.42 -0.13
CA ARG A 29 -5.83 17.60 -1.01
C ARG A 29 -5.01 16.72 -1.96
N PRO A 30 -4.16 15.83 -1.45
CA PRO A 30 -3.22 15.08 -2.28
C PRO A 30 -3.94 14.12 -3.22
N HIS A 31 -3.44 14.00 -4.45
CA HIS A 31 -3.89 12.95 -5.39
C HIS A 31 -3.28 11.59 -5.06
N ILE A 32 -2.01 11.59 -4.65
CA ILE A 32 -1.25 10.40 -4.26
C ILE A 32 -0.41 10.76 -3.05
N PHE A 33 -0.25 9.84 -2.13
CA PHE A 33 0.78 9.93 -1.09
C PHE A 33 1.40 8.57 -0.80
N SER A 34 2.61 8.60 -0.26
CA SER A 34 3.31 7.42 0.22
C SER A 34 3.21 7.36 1.74
N ALA A 35 2.86 6.20 2.26
CA ALA A 35 2.71 5.98 3.69
C ALA A 35 3.23 4.61 4.10
N VAL A 36 3.80 4.53 5.29
CA VAL A 36 4.04 3.25 5.94
C VAL A 36 2.71 2.73 6.53
N PRO A 37 2.54 1.42 6.73
CA PRO A 37 1.30 0.82 7.25
C PRO A 37 0.77 1.50 8.51
N ARG A 38 1.65 1.87 9.43
CA ARG A 38 1.28 2.52 10.69
C ARG A 38 0.49 3.83 10.53
N VAL A 39 0.74 4.57 9.45
CA VAL A 39 -0.05 5.78 9.13
C VAL A 39 -1.48 5.41 8.80
N LEU A 40 -1.66 4.40 7.94
CA LEU A 40 -2.98 3.93 7.51
C LEU A 40 -3.77 3.30 8.67
N GLU A 41 -3.10 2.56 9.52
CA GLU A 41 -3.68 2.02 10.76
C GLU A 41 -4.20 3.14 11.66
N LYS A 42 -3.39 4.18 11.94
CA LYS A 42 -3.80 5.34 12.74
C LYS A 42 -4.97 6.10 12.13
N VAL A 43 -4.97 6.29 10.81
CA VAL A 43 -6.11 6.91 10.12
C VAL A 43 -7.37 6.07 10.32
N TYR A 44 -7.28 4.77 10.13
CA TYR A 44 -8.39 3.85 10.37
C TYR A 44 -8.87 3.88 11.83
N GLU A 45 -7.95 3.86 12.80
CA GLU A 45 -8.28 3.93 14.23
C GLU A 45 -9.07 5.21 14.57
N LYS A 46 -8.65 6.38 14.06
CA LYS A 46 -9.39 7.65 14.20
C LYS A 46 -10.79 7.58 13.60
N ILE A 47 -10.92 7.04 12.40
CA ILE A 47 -12.22 6.87 11.74
C ILE A 47 -13.12 5.94 12.54
N ARG A 48 -12.58 4.82 13.01
CA ARG A 48 -13.30 3.85 13.82
C ARG A 48 -13.76 4.45 15.16
N ALA A 49 -12.89 5.15 15.86
CA ALA A 49 -13.22 5.84 17.12
C ALA A 49 -14.36 6.85 16.92
N THR A 50 -14.37 7.59 15.79
CA THR A 50 -15.50 8.46 15.44
C THR A 50 -16.79 7.67 15.24
N GLY A 51 -16.70 6.50 14.59
CA GLY A 51 -17.84 5.60 14.40
C GLY A 51 -18.39 5.01 15.68
N GLU A 52 -17.53 4.74 16.66
CA GLU A 52 -17.91 4.22 17.99
C GLU A 52 -18.70 5.26 18.82
N GLN A 53 -18.47 6.54 18.57
CA GLN A 53 -19.23 7.64 19.22
C GLN A 53 -20.62 7.85 18.60
N LEU A 54 -20.91 7.26 17.45
CA LEU A 54 -22.24 7.32 16.84
C LEU A 54 -23.24 6.49 17.67
N THR A 55 -24.51 6.88 17.63
CA THR A 55 -25.60 6.18 18.31
C THR A 55 -26.69 5.75 17.36
N GLY A 56 -27.47 4.73 17.76
CA GLY A 56 -28.62 4.24 17.01
C GLY A 56 -28.28 3.84 15.58
N PHE A 57 -29.20 4.10 14.67
CA PHE A 57 -29.12 3.68 13.27
C PHE A 57 -27.85 4.15 12.52
N LYS A 58 -27.29 5.32 12.89
CA LYS A 58 -26.04 5.80 12.28
C LYS A 58 -24.86 4.91 12.62
N ARG A 59 -24.80 4.43 13.87
CA ARG A 59 -23.79 3.47 14.31
C ARG A 59 -23.91 2.14 13.58
N ASP A 60 -25.15 1.64 13.46
CA ASP A 60 -25.41 0.36 12.78
C ASP A 60 -25.01 0.40 11.31
N ILE A 61 -25.34 1.49 10.60
CA ILE A 61 -24.90 1.71 9.21
C ILE A 61 -23.39 1.79 9.12
N PHE A 62 -22.72 2.47 10.04
CA PHE A 62 -21.26 2.57 10.03
C PHE A 62 -20.61 1.20 10.12
N PHE A 63 -20.96 0.39 11.12
CA PHE A 63 -20.38 -0.93 11.31
C PHE A 63 -20.82 -1.93 10.23
N TRP A 64 -22.03 -1.81 9.72
CA TRP A 64 -22.47 -2.57 8.54
C TRP A 64 -21.60 -2.25 7.33
N SER A 65 -21.30 -0.98 7.08
CA SER A 65 -20.42 -0.58 5.98
C SER A 65 -19.01 -1.13 6.10
N LEU A 66 -18.45 -1.18 7.33
CA LEU A 66 -17.16 -1.83 7.57
C LEU A 66 -17.20 -3.31 7.20
N ARG A 67 -18.23 -4.05 7.65
CA ARG A 67 -18.39 -5.47 7.29
C ARG A 67 -18.51 -5.68 5.77
N VAL A 68 -19.22 -4.79 5.07
CA VAL A 68 -19.28 -4.81 3.59
C VAL A 68 -17.89 -4.55 3.00
N GLY A 69 -17.14 -3.60 3.54
CA GLY A 69 -15.81 -3.27 3.06
C GLY A 69 -14.79 -4.39 3.27
N GLU A 70 -14.84 -5.10 4.39
CA GLU A 70 -13.99 -6.26 4.69
C GLU A 70 -14.13 -7.41 3.68
N GLN A 71 -15.31 -7.52 3.05
CA GLN A 71 -15.60 -8.52 2.02
C GLN A 71 -15.19 -8.07 0.61
N TYR A 72 -14.53 -6.92 0.49
CA TYR A 72 -14.13 -6.40 -0.83
C TYR A 72 -13.18 -7.34 -1.55
N THR A 73 -13.50 -7.62 -2.81
CA THR A 73 -12.65 -8.36 -3.74
C THR A 73 -12.42 -7.51 -5.01
N LEU A 74 -11.34 -7.77 -5.71
CA LEU A 74 -11.05 -7.09 -6.99
C LEU A 74 -11.95 -7.62 -8.10
N GLU A 75 -12.20 -8.92 -8.09
CA GLU A 75 -12.94 -9.66 -9.12
C GLU A 75 -14.15 -10.41 -8.53
N ASN A 76 -14.99 -10.96 -9.40
CA ASN A 76 -16.10 -11.86 -9.07
C ASN A 76 -17.10 -11.29 -8.05
N ARG A 77 -17.36 -9.98 -8.11
CA ARG A 77 -18.34 -9.34 -7.24
C ARG A 77 -19.75 -9.62 -7.71
N SER A 78 -20.57 -10.22 -6.84
CA SER A 78 -22.00 -10.40 -7.07
C SER A 78 -22.69 -9.02 -7.20
N TRP A 79 -23.74 -8.93 -8.01
CA TRP A 79 -24.49 -7.70 -8.18
C TRP A 79 -25.14 -7.21 -6.86
N TRP A 80 -25.57 -8.10 -6.00
CA TRP A 80 -26.05 -7.78 -4.67
C TRP A 80 -24.95 -7.13 -3.80
N TYR A 81 -23.72 -7.64 -3.88
CA TYR A 81 -22.61 -7.03 -3.19
C TYR A 81 -22.30 -5.63 -3.75
N ALA A 82 -22.38 -5.46 -5.06
CA ALA A 82 -22.16 -4.16 -5.70
C ALA A 82 -23.17 -3.09 -5.22
N ILE A 83 -24.44 -3.47 -5.03
CA ILE A 83 -25.45 -2.57 -4.45
C ILE A 83 -25.09 -2.20 -3.01
N LYS A 84 -24.79 -3.19 -2.14
CA LYS A 84 -24.40 -2.94 -0.75
C LYS A 84 -23.18 -2.01 -0.67
N LEU A 85 -22.18 -2.27 -1.50
CA LEU A 85 -20.97 -1.46 -1.58
C LEU A 85 -21.26 -0.02 -2.03
N SER A 86 -22.14 0.16 -3.01
CA SER A 86 -22.58 1.49 -3.48
C SER A 86 -23.25 2.30 -2.36
N ILE A 87 -24.12 1.66 -1.58
CA ILE A 87 -24.77 2.28 -0.43
C ILE A 87 -23.75 2.64 0.64
N ALA A 88 -22.85 1.70 0.99
CA ALA A 88 -21.77 1.94 1.97
C ALA A 88 -20.85 3.08 1.53
N ARG A 89 -20.52 3.15 0.23
CA ARG A 89 -19.73 4.24 -0.35
C ARG A 89 -20.38 5.59 -0.18
N LYS A 90 -21.68 5.67 -0.46
CA LYS A 90 -22.44 6.92 -0.36
C LYS A 90 -22.61 7.39 1.09
N LEU A 91 -22.89 6.49 2.02
CA LEU A 91 -23.26 6.83 3.39
C LEU A 91 -22.06 6.97 4.34
N VAL A 92 -20.99 6.17 4.14
CA VAL A 92 -19.87 6.08 5.07
C VAL A 92 -18.53 6.35 4.39
N PHE A 93 -18.21 5.65 3.32
CA PHE A 93 -16.88 5.71 2.71
C PHE A 93 -16.59 7.03 1.98
N SER A 94 -17.59 7.82 1.57
CA SER A 94 -17.39 9.19 1.09
C SER A 94 -16.64 10.04 2.11
N LYS A 95 -16.96 9.89 3.40
CA LYS A 95 -16.31 10.62 4.50
C LYS A 95 -14.85 10.25 4.70
N TRP A 96 -14.49 9.02 4.38
CA TRP A 96 -13.07 8.60 4.40
C TRP A 96 -12.27 9.34 3.34
N ARG A 97 -12.85 9.46 2.13
CA ARG A 97 -12.22 10.23 1.05
C ARG A 97 -12.08 11.70 1.41
N GLU A 98 -13.14 12.29 1.98
CA GLU A 98 -13.13 13.67 2.46
C GLU A 98 -12.04 13.89 3.54
N ALA A 99 -11.88 12.95 4.47
CA ALA A 99 -10.85 13.01 5.51
C ALA A 99 -9.43 12.99 4.95
N LEU A 100 -9.23 12.39 3.76
CA LEU A 100 -7.97 12.36 3.02
C LEU A 100 -7.86 13.47 1.96
N GLY A 101 -8.70 14.51 2.04
CA GLY A 101 -8.66 15.66 1.14
C GLY A 101 -9.60 15.57 -0.07
N GLY A 102 -10.30 14.46 -0.29
CA GLY A 102 -11.32 14.28 -1.33
C GLY A 102 -10.80 13.82 -2.69
N ASP A 103 -9.61 14.24 -3.10
CA ASP A 103 -9.07 14.03 -4.45
C ASP A 103 -8.14 12.81 -4.57
N ILE A 104 -8.04 12.01 -3.53
CA ILE A 104 -7.14 10.86 -3.47
C ILE A 104 -7.42 9.85 -4.60
N LYS A 105 -6.39 9.51 -5.37
CA LYS A 105 -6.41 8.52 -6.45
C LYS A 105 -5.70 7.22 -6.08
N GLY A 106 -4.89 7.26 -5.02
CA GLY A 106 -4.22 6.07 -4.51
C GLY A 106 -3.17 6.37 -3.46
N ILE A 107 -2.80 5.35 -2.73
CA ILE A 107 -1.80 5.39 -1.67
C ILE A 107 -0.74 4.33 -1.99
N ALA A 108 0.53 4.72 -2.02
CA ALA A 108 1.65 3.79 -2.08
C ALA A 108 2.01 3.37 -0.66
N SER A 109 1.96 2.07 -0.38
CA SER A 109 2.34 1.50 0.92
C SER A 109 3.54 0.57 0.78
N GLY A 110 4.48 0.66 1.68
CA GLY A 110 5.69 -0.17 1.68
C GLY A 110 6.42 -0.11 3.02
N SER A 111 7.61 -0.69 3.08
CA SER A 111 8.46 -0.86 4.26
C SER A 111 7.94 -1.88 5.29
N ALA A 112 6.72 -2.33 5.20
CA ALA A 112 6.13 -3.43 5.96
C ALA A 112 4.82 -3.87 5.29
N ALA A 113 4.34 -5.06 5.60
CA ALA A 113 3.05 -5.53 5.12
C ALA A 113 1.89 -4.78 5.80
N LEU A 114 0.94 -4.31 5.01
CA LEU A 114 -0.32 -3.77 5.52
C LEU A 114 -1.32 -4.92 5.73
N GLN A 115 -2.08 -4.89 6.81
CA GLN A 115 -3.11 -5.88 7.06
C GLN A 115 -4.10 -5.94 5.90
N GLU A 116 -4.31 -7.13 5.34
CA GLU A 116 -5.19 -7.36 4.18
C GLU A 116 -6.61 -6.80 4.41
N ARG A 117 -7.12 -6.92 5.63
CA ARG A 117 -8.40 -6.35 6.05
C ARG A 117 -8.45 -4.82 5.80
N LEU A 118 -7.38 -4.11 6.12
CA LEU A 118 -7.32 -2.66 5.91
C LEU A 118 -7.23 -2.32 4.43
N ILE A 119 -6.46 -3.08 3.66
CA ILE A 119 -6.41 -2.92 2.20
C ILE A 119 -7.82 -3.04 1.62
N ARG A 120 -8.57 -4.08 1.99
CA ARG A 120 -9.97 -4.28 1.54
C ARG A 120 -10.86 -3.10 1.90
N LEU A 121 -10.76 -2.56 3.12
CA LEU A 121 -11.54 -1.42 3.56
C LEU A 121 -11.23 -0.14 2.77
N TYR A 122 -9.95 0.19 2.58
CA TYR A 122 -9.55 1.35 1.77
C TYR A 122 -9.98 1.19 0.31
N MET A 123 -9.77 0.02 -0.28
CA MET A 123 -10.22 -0.29 -1.65
C MET A 123 -11.74 -0.21 -1.78
N ALA A 124 -12.49 -0.72 -0.81
CA ALA A 124 -13.96 -0.58 -0.76
C ALA A 124 -14.39 0.88 -0.71
N ALA A 125 -13.66 1.72 0.04
CA ALA A 125 -13.87 3.16 0.09
C ALA A 125 -13.51 3.90 -1.23
N GLY A 126 -12.99 3.18 -2.23
CA GLY A 126 -12.53 3.77 -3.49
C GLY A 126 -11.20 4.50 -3.34
N ILE A 127 -10.37 4.06 -2.39
CA ILE A 127 -9.02 4.55 -2.14
C ILE A 127 -8.06 3.40 -2.44
N PRO A 128 -7.49 3.32 -3.66
CA PRO A 128 -6.58 2.25 -4.04
C PRO A 128 -5.32 2.24 -3.17
N ILE A 129 -4.94 1.07 -2.69
CA ILE A 129 -3.67 0.83 -2.00
C ILE A 129 -2.75 0.07 -2.95
N TYR A 130 -1.58 0.63 -3.21
CA TYR A 130 -0.52 0.03 -4.02
C TYR A 130 0.60 -0.41 -3.08
N GLU A 131 0.60 -1.68 -2.72
CA GLU A 131 1.68 -2.23 -1.92
C GLU A 131 2.92 -2.47 -2.76
N GLY A 132 4.08 -2.15 -2.22
CA GLY A 132 5.37 -2.41 -2.83
C GLY A 132 6.30 -3.12 -1.86
N TYR A 133 7.16 -3.97 -2.41
CA TYR A 133 8.22 -4.66 -1.71
C TYR A 133 9.58 -4.20 -2.23
N GLY A 134 10.52 -4.09 -1.32
CA GLY A 134 11.91 -3.82 -1.61
C GLY A 134 12.66 -3.33 -0.40
N LEU A 135 13.95 -3.12 -0.60
CA LEU A 135 14.92 -2.73 0.41
C LEU A 135 15.86 -1.66 -0.16
N THR A 136 16.58 -0.96 0.70
CA THR A 136 17.49 0.11 0.30
C THR A 136 18.53 -0.37 -0.69
N GLU A 137 19.01 -1.59 -0.50
CA GLU A 137 19.99 -2.28 -1.34
C GLU A 137 19.49 -2.57 -2.76
N ALA A 138 18.19 -2.44 -3.00
CA ALA A 138 17.55 -2.66 -4.31
C ALA A 138 16.81 -1.42 -4.85
N GLY A 139 17.24 -0.23 -4.49
CA GLY A 139 16.98 1.06 -5.06
C GLY A 139 15.59 1.70 -5.09
N PRO A 140 14.69 1.63 -4.15
CA PRO A 140 14.39 0.68 -3.09
C PRO A 140 13.25 -0.31 -3.43
N CYS A 141 12.71 -0.33 -4.65
CA CYS A 141 11.53 -1.10 -4.99
C CYS A 141 11.86 -2.25 -5.95
N ILE A 142 11.44 -3.44 -5.61
CA ILE A 142 11.62 -4.67 -6.40
C ILE A 142 10.31 -5.06 -7.07
N ALA A 143 9.20 -5.04 -6.33
CA ALA A 143 7.88 -5.42 -6.81
C ALA A 143 6.81 -4.42 -6.35
N VAL A 144 5.72 -4.31 -7.11
CA VAL A 144 4.61 -3.43 -6.76
C VAL A 144 3.28 -3.97 -7.28
N ASN A 145 2.26 -3.90 -6.45
CA ASN A 145 0.88 -4.10 -6.85
C ASN A 145 0.42 -2.95 -7.75
N CYS A 146 -0.12 -3.27 -8.92
CA CYS A 146 -0.56 -2.27 -9.88
C CYS A 146 -1.73 -2.79 -10.73
N PHE A 147 -2.83 -2.03 -10.84
CA PHE A 147 -3.98 -2.42 -11.65
C PHE A 147 -3.64 -2.73 -13.11
N LYS A 148 -2.68 -2.00 -13.69
CA LYS A 148 -2.29 -2.18 -15.10
C LYS A 148 -1.53 -3.47 -15.38
N ARG A 149 -0.87 -4.04 -14.36
CA ARG A 149 -0.01 -5.22 -14.50
C ARG A 149 -0.55 -6.46 -13.77
N GLY A 150 -1.70 -6.35 -13.17
CA GLY A 150 -2.26 -7.33 -12.26
C GLY A 150 -2.07 -6.90 -10.81
N MET A 151 -3.16 -6.88 -10.07
CA MET A 151 -3.19 -6.54 -8.65
C MET A 151 -3.85 -7.69 -7.89
N LYS A 152 -3.21 -8.11 -6.80
CA LYS A 152 -3.73 -9.14 -5.92
C LYS A 152 -3.60 -8.69 -4.47
N ILE A 153 -4.72 -8.59 -3.76
CA ILE A 153 -4.73 -8.20 -2.34
C ILE A 153 -4.00 -9.29 -1.52
N GLY A 154 -3.16 -8.86 -0.58
CA GLY A 154 -2.37 -9.76 0.25
C GLY A 154 -1.05 -10.18 -0.40
N THR A 155 -0.65 -9.53 -1.50
CA THR A 155 0.66 -9.72 -2.13
C THR A 155 1.35 -8.37 -2.34
N VAL A 156 2.62 -8.40 -2.65
CA VAL A 156 3.42 -7.22 -3.03
C VAL A 156 3.39 -6.96 -4.54
N GLY A 157 2.62 -7.75 -5.31
CA GLY A 157 2.46 -7.61 -6.75
C GLY A 157 3.59 -8.22 -7.56
N LEU A 158 3.73 -7.75 -8.80
CA LEU A 158 4.69 -8.27 -9.77
C LEU A 158 6.02 -7.51 -9.72
N PRO A 159 7.13 -8.16 -10.10
CA PRO A 159 8.42 -7.51 -10.26
C PRO A 159 8.33 -6.27 -11.15
N LEU A 160 9.13 -5.25 -10.87
CA LEU A 160 9.26 -4.11 -11.76
C LEU A 160 9.89 -4.54 -13.10
N ILE A 161 9.75 -3.69 -14.12
CA ILE A 161 10.33 -3.94 -15.43
C ILE A 161 11.86 -4.01 -15.28
N ASN A 162 12.48 -4.98 -15.94
CA ASN A 162 13.92 -5.26 -15.91
C ASN A 162 14.47 -5.71 -14.55
N ILE A 163 13.61 -6.18 -13.65
CA ILE A 163 14.01 -6.82 -12.41
C ILE A 163 13.63 -8.30 -12.47
N GLU A 164 14.60 -9.15 -12.23
CA GLU A 164 14.41 -10.58 -12.09
C GLU A 164 14.29 -10.93 -10.59
N ILE A 165 13.37 -11.84 -10.27
CA ILE A 165 13.20 -12.38 -8.92
C ILE A 165 13.23 -13.90 -9.01
N LYS A 166 13.92 -14.53 -8.09
CA LYS A 166 13.84 -15.97 -7.84
C LYS A 166 13.79 -16.23 -6.34
N LEU A 167 13.32 -17.40 -5.96
CA LEU A 167 13.40 -17.90 -4.60
C LEU A 167 14.53 -18.93 -4.52
N ALA A 168 15.32 -18.86 -3.47
CA ALA A 168 16.28 -19.90 -3.11
C ALA A 168 15.56 -21.10 -2.53
N ASP A 169 16.29 -22.21 -2.28
CA ASP A 169 15.71 -23.45 -1.79
C ASP A 169 15.05 -23.32 -0.40
N ASP A 170 15.51 -22.37 0.40
CA ASP A 170 14.97 -22.02 1.73
C ASP A 170 13.83 -21.00 1.65
N GLY A 171 13.50 -20.50 0.46
CA GLY A 171 12.48 -19.50 0.21
C GLY A 171 12.98 -18.06 0.28
N GLU A 172 14.29 -17.82 0.42
CA GLU A 172 14.84 -16.47 0.38
C GLU A 172 14.59 -15.82 -0.98
N ILE A 173 14.16 -14.55 -0.96
CA ILE A 173 13.95 -13.74 -2.16
C ILE A 173 15.32 -13.26 -2.66
N LEU A 174 15.65 -13.61 -3.90
CA LEU A 174 16.82 -13.09 -4.59
C LEU A 174 16.37 -12.18 -5.73
N THR A 175 17.05 -11.04 -5.88
CA THR A 175 16.74 -10.08 -6.94
C THR A 175 17.96 -9.74 -7.78
N LYS A 176 17.73 -9.53 -9.07
CA LYS A 176 18.76 -9.11 -10.03
C LYS A 176 18.22 -8.02 -10.93
N GLY A 177 18.93 -6.91 -11.02
CA GLY A 177 18.57 -5.76 -11.85
C GLY A 177 19.52 -4.60 -11.64
N GLU A 178 19.39 -3.59 -12.51
CA GLU A 178 20.20 -2.35 -12.43
C GLU A 178 19.88 -1.51 -11.18
N ASN A 179 18.80 -1.83 -10.49
CA ASN A 179 18.40 -1.21 -9.23
C ASN A 179 19.16 -1.72 -8.01
N ASN A 180 19.88 -2.84 -8.13
CA ASN A 180 20.69 -3.37 -7.03
C ASN A 180 21.86 -2.46 -6.74
N MET A 181 22.20 -2.31 -5.46
CA MET A 181 23.39 -1.56 -5.02
C MET A 181 24.66 -2.14 -5.61
N MET A 182 25.70 -1.32 -5.73
CA MET A 182 27.04 -1.79 -6.09
C MET A 182 27.76 -2.48 -4.91
N GLY A 183 27.34 -2.22 -3.70
CA GLY A 183 27.87 -2.78 -2.46
C GLY A 183 27.75 -1.82 -1.28
N TYR A 184 28.09 -2.32 -0.11
CA TYR A 184 28.19 -1.50 1.10
C TYR A 184 29.49 -0.69 1.11
N TYR A 185 29.40 0.59 1.43
CA TYR A 185 30.51 1.50 1.40
C TYR A 185 31.66 1.03 2.35
N LYS A 186 32.83 0.82 1.79
CA LYS A 186 34.05 0.32 2.49
C LYS A 186 33.84 -0.98 3.29
N ASN A 187 32.94 -1.84 2.82
CA ASN A 187 32.66 -3.12 3.46
C ASN A 187 32.48 -4.22 2.38
N GLU A 188 33.58 -4.64 1.81
CA GLU A 188 33.63 -5.64 0.74
C GLU A 188 33.24 -7.04 1.24
N GLU A 189 33.57 -7.36 2.49
CA GLU A 189 33.26 -8.65 3.10
C GLU A 189 31.71 -8.86 3.16
N VAL A 190 30.99 -7.94 3.79
CA VAL A 190 29.53 -8.02 3.87
C VAL A 190 28.89 -7.87 2.48
N THR A 191 29.51 -7.10 1.58
CA THR A 191 29.03 -7.02 0.19
C THR A 191 29.07 -8.37 -0.49
N ALA A 192 30.17 -9.12 -0.35
CA ALA A 192 30.32 -10.45 -0.95
C ALA A 192 29.39 -11.51 -0.34
N GLU A 193 28.92 -11.29 0.89
CA GLU A 193 27.92 -12.16 1.53
C GLU A 193 26.54 -12.03 0.87
N VAL A 194 26.15 -10.83 0.45
CA VAL A 194 24.80 -10.54 -0.06
C VAL A 194 24.73 -10.39 -1.58
N LEU A 195 25.83 -10.10 -2.26
CA LEU A 195 25.90 -9.98 -3.72
C LEU A 195 26.72 -11.12 -4.30
N LYS A 196 26.06 -12.09 -4.94
CA LYS A 196 26.70 -13.27 -5.53
C LYS A 196 26.19 -13.48 -6.96
N ASP A 197 27.09 -13.56 -7.92
CA ASP A 197 26.79 -13.80 -9.35
C ASP A 197 25.74 -12.83 -9.93
N GLY A 198 25.75 -11.60 -9.46
CA GLY A 198 24.80 -10.55 -9.85
C GLY A 198 23.44 -10.62 -9.18
N TRP A 199 23.24 -11.54 -8.26
CA TRP A 199 22.03 -11.65 -7.43
C TRP A 199 22.25 -11.03 -6.06
N LEU A 200 21.31 -10.21 -5.63
CA LEU A 200 21.22 -9.70 -4.27
C LEU A 200 20.36 -10.67 -3.45
N TYR A 201 20.95 -11.19 -2.39
CA TYR A 201 20.32 -11.98 -1.35
C TYR A 201 19.68 -11.02 -0.36
N THR A 202 18.35 -11.05 -0.25
CA THR A 202 17.62 -10.00 0.49
C THR A 202 17.50 -10.26 1.98
N GLY A 203 17.68 -11.52 2.41
CA GLY A 203 17.39 -11.97 3.77
C GLY A 203 15.89 -12.12 4.07
N ASP A 204 15.02 -11.79 3.12
CA ASP A 204 13.57 -11.90 3.27
C ASP A 204 13.04 -13.20 2.66
N ILE A 205 12.11 -13.85 3.33
CA ILE A 205 11.44 -15.06 2.86
C ILE A 205 10.16 -14.72 2.12
N GLY A 206 9.96 -15.34 0.98
CA GLY A 206 8.79 -15.13 0.14
C GLY A 206 8.22 -16.42 -0.45
N GLN A 207 7.08 -16.28 -1.10
CA GLN A 207 6.47 -17.36 -1.89
C GLN A 207 5.74 -16.78 -3.11
N TRP A 208 5.69 -17.57 -4.17
CA TRP A 208 4.84 -17.27 -5.30
C TRP A 208 3.40 -17.68 -5.00
N ILE A 209 2.44 -16.85 -5.38
CA ILE A 209 1.01 -17.12 -5.25
C ILE A 209 0.40 -17.10 -6.65
N ASP A 210 -0.05 -18.27 -7.12
CA ASP A 210 -0.65 -18.51 -8.45
C ASP A 210 0.29 -18.18 -9.63
N GLY A 211 1.57 -18.41 -9.44
CA GLY A 211 2.62 -18.29 -10.48
C GLY A 211 3.24 -16.91 -10.54
#